data_70223f7f40af757263ee3b2c2bcf60b2
#
_entry.id   70223f7f40af757263ee3b2c2bcf60b2
#
_cell.length_a   1.000
_cell.length_b   1.000
_cell.length_c   1.000
_cell.angle_alpha   90.00
_cell.angle_beta   90.00
_cell.angle_gamma   90.00
#
_symmetry.space_group_name_H-M   'P 1'
#
loop_
_entity.id
_entity.type
_entity.pdbx_description
1 polymer ?
#
loop_
_entity_poly.entity_id
_entity_poly.type
_entity_poly.pdbx_seq_one_letter_code
_entity_poly.pdbx_strand_id
1 'polypeptide(L)'
;MKVSVCIVVLSLLTLGVWAEDGHQLWLRVKTGVPVNVSCSKKSGTLDIARQELLQGWQGEAGATVKLTIRADKAIAGDGFKLTAGGVQANTDRGILYGVYELLRRQQTGRKVNEEVLNPSYALRLLNHWDNLNGTIERGYAGHSIFWRNGADSLAVTEKDVALWKAYARANASIGINGSVLNNVNASPLILTAGYLQRVKTIADVLRPYGIKTYLSIKFSSPVLLGGVKTADPLDPDVVKWWKAKTEEIYRMIPDFGGFLVKANSEGQPGPQDYGRSHADGANMLADALRPFGGIVMWRAFVYSASDEDRAKQAYQEFMPLDGSFRENVIVQVKNGPIDFQPREPFSPLFGAMKKSSVMPELQITQEYLGQSIHLVFLAPMWEEFLQSDTYQEGPGSTVARCT
;
A
#
# COMPACT_ATOMS: atom_id res chain seq x y z
N MET A 1 -28.92 -48.52 -24.50
CA MET A 1 -28.02 -47.79 -25.43
C MET A 1 -28.08 -46.27 -25.32
N LYS A 2 -29.18 -45.61 -24.93
CA LYS A 2 -29.27 -44.13 -24.87
C LYS A 2 -28.58 -43.47 -23.66
N VAL A 3 -28.39 -44.16 -22.54
CA VAL A 3 -27.75 -43.62 -21.33
C VAL A 3 -26.25 -43.59 -21.44
N SER A 4 -25.61 -44.55 -22.13
CA SER A 4 -24.13 -44.59 -22.30
C SER A 4 -23.61 -43.48 -23.21
N VAL A 5 -24.40 -43.01 -24.18
CA VAL A 5 -23.99 -41.92 -25.10
C VAL A 5 -23.96 -40.54 -24.36
N CYS A 6 -24.92 -40.32 -23.46
CA CYS A 6 -24.95 -39.07 -22.66
C CYS A 6 -23.77 -38.97 -21.69
N ILE A 7 -23.31 -40.06 -21.10
CA ILE A 7 -22.16 -40.08 -20.17
C ILE A 7 -20.86 -39.81 -20.92
N VAL A 8 -20.68 -40.33 -22.12
CA VAL A 8 -19.50 -40.10 -22.95
C VAL A 8 -19.46 -38.65 -23.48
N VAL A 9 -20.59 -38.07 -23.83
CA VAL A 9 -20.66 -36.66 -24.26
C VAL A 9 -20.39 -35.70 -23.07
N LEU A 10 -20.89 -35.99 -21.86
CA LEU A 10 -20.59 -35.23 -20.68
C LEU A 10 -19.10 -35.33 -20.27
N SER A 11 -18.50 -36.52 -20.43
CA SER A 11 -17.05 -36.71 -20.13
C SER A 11 -16.14 -36.01 -21.14
N LEU A 12 -16.58 -35.82 -22.39
CA LEU A 12 -15.83 -35.06 -23.39
C LEU A 12 -15.91 -33.55 -23.22
N LEU A 13 -16.94 -33.05 -22.53
CA LEU A 13 -17.10 -31.63 -22.21
C LEU A 13 -16.29 -31.19 -20.97
N THR A 14 -15.75 -32.13 -20.21
CA THR A 14 -14.88 -31.83 -19.03
C THR A 14 -13.42 -31.72 -19.35
N LEU A 15 -12.98 -31.94 -20.60
CA LEU A 15 -11.62 -31.78 -21.03
C LEU A 15 -11.35 -30.29 -21.36
N GLY A 16 -10.90 -29.56 -20.36
CA GLY A 16 -10.22 -28.29 -20.62
C GLY A 16 -10.76 -27.04 -19.95
N VAL A 17 -11.52 -27.12 -18.88
CA VAL A 17 -11.77 -25.93 -18.05
C VAL A 17 -10.54 -25.73 -17.14
N TRP A 18 -9.52 -25.09 -17.68
CA TRP A 18 -8.43 -24.58 -16.87
C TRP A 18 -8.93 -23.33 -16.17
N ALA A 19 -9.26 -23.46 -14.89
CA ALA A 19 -9.56 -22.31 -14.06
C ALA A 19 -8.27 -21.50 -13.89
N GLU A 20 -8.34 -20.21 -14.18
CA GLU A 20 -7.24 -19.29 -13.86
C GLU A 20 -7.14 -19.12 -12.33
N ASP A 21 -5.93 -19.07 -11.80
CA ASP A 21 -5.67 -18.84 -10.38
C ASP A 21 -5.72 -17.34 -10.00
N GLY A 22 -5.94 -16.46 -10.99
CA GLY A 22 -6.08 -15.01 -10.81
C GLY A 22 -4.78 -14.25 -10.57
N HIS A 23 -3.61 -14.90 -10.44
CA HIS A 23 -2.36 -14.21 -10.12
C HIS A 23 -1.91 -13.19 -11.17
N GLN A 24 -2.34 -13.33 -12.41
CA GLN A 24 -2.02 -12.39 -13.49
C GLN A 24 -2.95 -11.16 -13.51
N LEU A 25 -4.02 -11.15 -12.71
CA LEU A 25 -5.04 -10.11 -12.72
C LEU A 25 -5.57 -9.88 -14.16
N TRP A 26 -5.51 -8.63 -14.63
CA TRP A 26 -5.85 -8.28 -16.01
C TRP A 26 -4.64 -8.36 -16.98
N LEU A 27 -3.43 -8.57 -16.50
CA LEU A 27 -2.16 -8.61 -17.26
C LEU A 27 -1.96 -9.93 -18.01
N ARG A 28 -2.97 -10.38 -18.74
CA ARG A 28 -3.05 -11.75 -19.32
C ARG A 28 -2.45 -11.88 -20.73
N VAL A 29 -2.18 -10.77 -21.39
CA VAL A 29 -1.59 -10.80 -22.74
C VAL A 29 -0.16 -11.33 -22.65
N LYS A 30 0.08 -12.49 -23.27
CA LYS A 30 1.39 -13.14 -23.27
C LYS A 30 2.26 -12.68 -24.44
N THR A 31 1.62 -12.34 -25.56
CA THR A 31 2.32 -11.92 -26.78
C THR A 31 1.51 -10.82 -27.45
N GLY A 32 2.07 -9.61 -27.46
CA GLY A 32 1.51 -8.48 -28.18
C GLY A 32 1.88 -8.49 -29.66
N VAL A 33 1.24 -7.63 -30.44
CA VAL A 33 1.66 -7.36 -31.83
C VAL A 33 2.86 -6.40 -31.83
N PRO A 34 3.72 -6.40 -32.87
CA PRO A 34 4.88 -5.53 -32.94
C PRO A 34 4.52 -4.05 -32.76
N VAL A 35 5.27 -3.35 -31.92
CA VAL A 35 5.13 -1.91 -31.65
C VAL A 35 6.50 -1.26 -31.52
N ASN A 36 6.65 -0.04 -32.00
CA ASN A 36 7.84 0.79 -31.80
C ASN A 36 7.62 1.69 -30.57
N VAL A 37 8.57 1.69 -29.63
CA VAL A 37 8.48 2.53 -28.45
C VAL A 37 9.58 3.58 -28.48
N SER A 38 9.17 4.86 -28.53
CA SER A 38 10.08 6.01 -28.53
C SER A 38 10.08 6.66 -27.15
N CYS A 39 11.24 6.77 -26.52
CA CYS A 39 11.46 7.47 -25.25
C CYS A 39 12.86 8.09 -25.25
N SER A 40 12.95 9.39 -24.97
CA SER A 40 14.24 10.11 -24.95
C SER A 40 14.98 10.01 -23.64
N LYS A 41 14.29 9.68 -22.55
CA LYS A 41 14.87 9.46 -21.21
C LYS A 41 15.08 7.98 -20.93
N LYS A 42 15.96 7.70 -19.99
CA LYS A 42 16.27 6.32 -19.54
C LYS A 42 16.15 6.24 -18.01
N SER A 43 15.47 5.22 -17.54
CA SER A 43 15.43 4.79 -16.13
C SER A 43 14.88 3.37 -16.04
N GLY A 44 15.08 2.69 -14.92
CA GLY A 44 14.51 1.36 -14.70
C GLY A 44 13.00 1.32 -14.85
N THR A 45 12.29 2.39 -14.44
CA THR A 45 10.82 2.51 -14.57
C THR A 45 10.40 2.64 -16.04
N LEU A 46 11.13 3.43 -16.83
CA LEU A 46 10.85 3.59 -18.26
C LEU A 46 11.19 2.32 -19.06
N ASP A 47 12.20 1.57 -18.63
CA ASP A 47 12.52 0.26 -19.23
C ASP A 47 11.38 -0.74 -19.00
N ILE A 48 10.79 -0.76 -17.78
CA ILE A 48 9.59 -1.56 -17.49
C ILE A 48 8.41 -1.10 -18.36
N ALA A 49 8.13 0.20 -18.41
CA ALA A 49 7.05 0.75 -19.23
C ALA A 49 7.19 0.35 -20.71
N ARG A 50 8.42 0.39 -21.24
CA ARG A 50 8.74 -0.08 -22.60
C ARG A 50 8.49 -1.58 -22.75
N GLN A 51 8.95 -2.39 -21.82
CA GLN A 51 8.77 -3.85 -21.86
C GLN A 51 7.28 -4.23 -21.81
N GLU A 52 6.47 -3.56 -20.97
CA GLU A 52 5.02 -3.78 -20.91
C GLU A 52 4.35 -3.49 -22.25
N LEU A 53 4.72 -2.41 -22.95
CA LEU A 53 4.22 -2.12 -24.29
C LEU A 53 4.64 -3.20 -25.30
N LEU A 54 5.91 -3.58 -25.32
CA LEU A 54 6.41 -4.60 -26.25
C LEU A 54 5.73 -5.96 -26.05
N GLN A 55 5.41 -6.29 -24.80
CA GLN A 55 4.78 -7.56 -24.45
C GLN A 55 3.25 -7.53 -24.62
N GLY A 56 2.61 -6.44 -24.28
CA GLY A 56 1.16 -6.37 -24.11
C GLY A 56 0.39 -5.60 -25.18
N TRP A 57 1.08 -5.03 -26.21
CA TRP A 57 0.44 -4.20 -27.21
C TRP A 57 -0.59 -4.96 -28.06
N GLN A 58 -1.81 -4.44 -28.15
CA GLN A 58 -2.91 -4.99 -28.96
C GLN A 58 -3.49 -3.96 -29.94
N GLY A 59 -2.78 -2.85 -30.18
CA GLY A 59 -3.16 -1.88 -31.19
C GLY A 59 -2.68 -2.26 -32.60
N GLU A 60 -2.55 -1.27 -33.48
CA GLU A 60 -2.05 -1.46 -34.82
C GLU A 60 -0.61 -1.96 -34.82
N ALA A 61 -0.32 -3.00 -35.61
CA ALA A 61 1.02 -3.56 -35.74
C ALA A 61 1.97 -2.54 -36.43
N GLY A 62 3.15 -2.37 -35.85
CA GLY A 62 4.15 -1.40 -36.34
C GLY A 62 3.88 0.05 -35.92
N ALA A 63 2.83 0.32 -35.16
CA ALA A 63 2.56 1.64 -34.60
C ALA A 63 3.76 2.13 -33.75
N THR A 64 3.90 3.46 -33.63
CA THR A 64 4.90 4.08 -32.77
C THR A 64 4.21 4.72 -31.56
N VAL A 65 4.55 4.22 -30.35
CA VAL A 65 4.08 4.77 -29.08
C VAL A 65 5.18 5.64 -28.47
N LYS A 66 4.86 6.92 -28.24
CA LYS A 66 5.80 7.90 -27.68
C LYS A 66 5.59 8.05 -26.18
N LEU A 67 6.65 7.83 -25.39
CA LEU A 67 6.69 8.10 -23.95
C LEU A 67 7.39 9.44 -23.71
N THR A 68 6.64 10.43 -23.22
CA THR A 68 7.11 11.81 -23.10
C THR A 68 7.10 12.26 -21.65
N ILE A 69 8.28 12.50 -21.06
CA ILE A 69 8.37 13.16 -19.76
C ILE A 69 8.55 14.65 -19.99
N ARG A 70 7.52 15.42 -19.69
CA ARG A 70 7.51 16.87 -19.81
C ARG A 70 6.58 17.47 -18.75
N ALA A 71 7.04 18.52 -18.08
CA ALA A 71 6.24 19.26 -17.11
C ALA A 71 4.94 19.78 -17.75
N ASP A 72 3.82 19.45 -17.12
CA ASP A 72 2.48 19.89 -17.48
C ASP A 72 1.70 20.16 -16.19
N LYS A 73 1.18 21.38 -16.04
CA LYS A 73 0.46 21.81 -14.82
C LYS A 73 -0.88 21.10 -14.63
N ALA A 74 -1.47 20.56 -15.70
CA ALA A 74 -2.70 19.78 -15.63
C ALA A 74 -2.48 18.38 -15.06
N ILE A 75 -1.22 17.89 -15.03
CA ILE A 75 -0.86 16.57 -14.53
C ILE A 75 -0.38 16.72 -13.09
N ALA A 76 -1.11 16.15 -12.14
CA ALA A 76 -0.78 16.17 -10.71
C ALA A 76 -0.12 14.87 -10.26
N GLY A 77 0.93 14.95 -9.44
CA GLY A 77 1.58 13.80 -8.80
C GLY A 77 2.01 12.72 -9.81
N ASP A 78 1.43 11.52 -9.66
CA ASP A 78 1.65 10.36 -10.52
C ASP A 78 0.69 10.30 -11.73
N GLY A 79 -0.02 11.39 -11.99
CA GLY A 79 -0.92 11.51 -13.13
C GLY A 79 -0.20 11.41 -14.46
N PHE A 80 -1.00 11.24 -15.51
CA PHE A 80 -0.52 11.16 -16.87
C PHE A 80 -1.58 11.69 -17.85
N LYS A 81 -1.14 11.97 -19.05
CA LYS A 81 -2.00 12.32 -20.19
C LYS A 81 -1.88 11.22 -21.24
N LEU A 82 -3.01 10.64 -21.63
CA LEU A 82 -3.08 9.84 -22.86
C LEU A 82 -3.14 10.80 -24.05
N THR A 83 -2.41 10.47 -25.11
CA THR A 83 -2.37 11.23 -26.35
C THR A 83 -2.63 10.30 -27.53
N ALA A 84 -2.95 10.86 -28.69
CA ALA A 84 -3.15 10.07 -29.91
C ALA A 84 -1.93 9.19 -30.27
N GLY A 85 -0.71 9.59 -29.85
CA GLY A 85 0.53 8.88 -30.15
C GLY A 85 1.23 8.25 -28.94
N GLY A 86 0.62 8.20 -27.74
CA GLY A 86 1.28 7.58 -26.59
C GLY A 86 0.91 8.18 -25.23
N VAL A 87 1.90 8.32 -24.35
CA VAL A 87 1.73 8.76 -22.96
C VAL A 87 2.66 9.92 -22.63
N GLN A 88 2.12 10.95 -22.00
CA GLN A 88 2.88 12.04 -21.39
C GLN A 88 2.67 12.07 -19.89
N ALA A 89 3.74 12.33 -19.12
CA ALA A 89 3.66 12.52 -17.67
C ALA A 89 4.76 13.46 -17.17
N ASN A 90 4.63 13.92 -15.91
CA ASN A 90 5.66 14.70 -15.24
C ASN A 90 6.78 13.81 -14.67
N THR A 91 6.48 12.53 -14.42
CA THR A 91 7.38 11.56 -13.76
C THR A 91 7.44 10.25 -14.53
N ASP A 92 8.52 9.48 -14.31
CA ASP A 92 8.68 8.12 -14.84
C ASP A 92 7.54 7.20 -14.39
N ARG A 93 7.11 7.33 -13.13
CA ARG A 93 6.00 6.57 -12.56
C ARG A 93 4.68 6.89 -13.24
N GLY A 94 4.41 8.16 -13.54
CA GLY A 94 3.25 8.56 -14.32
C GLY A 94 3.26 7.96 -15.73
N ILE A 95 4.42 7.86 -16.38
CA ILE A 95 4.55 7.16 -17.67
C ILE A 95 4.17 5.69 -17.52
N LEU A 96 4.69 4.99 -16.50
CA LEU A 96 4.38 3.58 -16.26
C LEU A 96 2.87 3.36 -16.07
N TYR A 97 2.23 4.19 -15.25
CA TYR A 97 0.78 4.10 -15.02
C TYR A 97 -0.03 4.40 -16.29
N GLY A 98 0.40 5.38 -17.07
CA GLY A 98 -0.22 5.69 -18.36
C GLY A 98 -0.08 4.56 -19.38
N VAL A 99 1.04 3.86 -19.39
CA VAL A 99 1.23 2.66 -20.22
C VAL A 99 0.27 1.54 -19.79
N TYR A 100 0.14 1.27 -18.50
CA TYR A 100 -0.83 0.29 -18.03
C TYR A 100 -2.28 0.68 -18.37
N GLU A 101 -2.64 1.95 -18.25
CA GLU A 101 -3.98 2.42 -18.63
C GLU A 101 -4.22 2.24 -20.14
N LEU A 102 -3.23 2.56 -20.96
CA LEU A 102 -3.31 2.39 -22.42
C LEU A 102 -3.54 0.91 -22.79
N LEU A 103 -2.76 0.00 -22.20
CA LEU A 103 -2.90 -1.45 -22.42
C LEU A 103 -4.25 -1.97 -21.90
N ARG A 104 -4.71 -1.48 -20.75
CA ARG A 104 -6.02 -1.87 -20.18
C ARG A 104 -7.17 -1.44 -21.10
N ARG A 105 -7.12 -0.24 -21.67
CA ARG A 105 -8.13 0.20 -22.63
C ARG A 105 -8.18 -0.66 -23.88
N GLN A 106 -7.03 -1.04 -24.40
CA GLN A 106 -6.98 -1.97 -25.54
C GLN A 106 -7.63 -3.31 -25.22
N GLN A 107 -7.30 -3.90 -24.06
CA GLN A 107 -7.85 -5.19 -23.64
C GLN A 107 -9.36 -5.15 -23.35
N THR A 108 -9.88 -4.01 -22.93
CA THR A 108 -11.30 -3.82 -22.60
C THR A 108 -12.11 -3.21 -23.74
N GLY A 109 -11.49 -2.97 -24.91
CA GLY A 109 -12.16 -2.34 -26.06
C GLY A 109 -12.58 -0.88 -25.82
N ARG A 110 -12.02 -0.23 -24.79
CA ARG A 110 -12.28 1.20 -24.54
C ARG A 110 -11.49 2.08 -25.50
N LYS A 111 -12.10 3.14 -25.98
CA LYS A 111 -11.42 4.12 -26.83
C LYS A 111 -10.29 4.81 -26.04
N VAL A 112 -9.17 5.01 -26.70
CA VAL A 112 -8.09 5.85 -26.22
C VAL A 112 -8.37 7.28 -26.68
N ASN A 113 -8.92 8.09 -25.80
CA ASN A 113 -9.14 9.52 -26.04
C ASN A 113 -7.96 10.30 -25.47
N GLU A 114 -7.76 11.51 -25.99
CA GLU A 114 -6.82 12.44 -25.40
C GLU A 114 -7.41 12.99 -24.10
N GLU A 115 -6.82 12.64 -22.96
CA GLU A 115 -7.30 13.04 -21.65
C GLU A 115 -6.20 13.01 -20.59
N VAL A 116 -6.35 13.82 -19.54
CA VAL A 116 -5.51 13.82 -18.35
C VAL A 116 -6.19 12.99 -17.26
N LEU A 117 -5.43 12.06 -16.69
CA LEU A 117 -5.85 11.19 -15.60
C LEU A 117 -4.94 11.41 -14.39
N ASN A 118 -5.50 12.00 -13.35
CA ASN A 118 -4.82 12.25 -12.10
C ASN A 118 -5.34 11.30 -11.01
N PRO A 119 -4.47 10.75 -10.16
CA PRO A 119 -4.91 9.95 -9.03
C PRO A 119 -5.64 10.84 -8.01
N SER A 120 -6.73 10.35 -7.43
CA SER A 120 -7.45 11.05 -6.37
C SER A 120 -6.65 11.13 -5.07
N TYR A 121 -5.80 10.14 -4.81
CA TYR A 121 -4.94 10.07 -3.63
C TYR A 121 -3.46 10.04 -4.02
N ALA A 122 -2.65 10.82 -3.30
CA ALA A 122 -1.20 10.82 -3.49
C ALA A 122 -0.54 9.50 -3.02
N LEU A 123 -1.07 8.91 -1.95
CA LEU A 123 -0.60 7.66 -1.37
C LEU A 123 -1.63 6.55 -1.59
N ARG A 124 -1.19 5.44 -2.15
CA ARG A 124 -2.00 4.25 -2.42
C ARG A 124 -1.15 3.04 -2.01
N LEU A 125 -1.37 2.57 -0.78
CA LEU A 125 -0.47 1.66 -0.10
C LEU A 125 -1.15 0.31 0.16
N LEU A 126 -0.38 -0.76 0.06
CA LEU A 126 -0.73 -2.04 0.68
C LEU A 126 -0.04 -2.17 2.03
N ASN A 127 -0.81 -2.53 3.04
CA ASN A 127 -0.30 -2.81 4.38
C ASN A 127 -0.37 -4.32 4.64
N HIS A 128 0.78 -4.98 4.63
CA HIS A 128 0.89 -6.41 4.86
C HIS A 128 0.95 -6.70 6.36
N TRP A 129 0.12 -7.64 6.80
CA TRP A 129 0.15 -8.13 8.19
C TRP A 129 1.00 -9.39 8.31
N ASP A 130 2.15 -9.33 7.66
CA ASP A 130 3.10 -10.42 7.53
C ASP A 130 4.07 -10.42 8.72
N ASN A 131 4.17 -11.57 9.40
CA ASN A 131 5.11 -11.77 10.48
C ASN A 131 6.48 -12.20 9.96
N LEU A 132 7.55 -11.86 10.68
CA LEU A 132 8.91 -12.19 10.31
C LEU A 132 9.24 -13.70 10.27
N ASN A 133 8.38 -14.52 10.88
CA ASN A 133 8.46 -15.98 10.82
C ASN A 133 7.74 -16.59 9.61
N GLY A 134 7.23 -15.76 8.69
CA GLY A 134 6.57 -16.21 7.46
C GLY A 134 5.06 -16.43 7.58
N THR A 135 4.49 -16.32 8.76
CA THR A 135 3.03 -16.39 8.96
C THR A 135 2.36 -15.05 8.63
N ILE A 136 1.06 -15.05 8.44
CA ILE A 136 0.23 -13.85 8.31
C ILE A 136 -0.69 -13.77 9.53
N GLU A 137 -0.97 -12.58 10.04
CA GLU A 137 -1.85 -12.36 11.20
C GLU A 137 -3.21 -13.04 11.03
N ARG A 138 -3.75 -13.01 9.82
CA ARG A 138 -4.94 -13.77 9.43
C ARG A 138 -4.51 -15.01 8.67
N GLY A 139 -4.32 -16.13 9.37
CA GLY A 139 -3.76 -17.37 8.83
C GLY A 139 -4.48 -17.92 7.60
N TYR A 140 -5.78 -17.65 7.45
CA TYR A 140 -6.52 -18.02 6.25
C TYR A 140 -6.09 -17.24 4.99
N ALA A 141 -5.36 -16.14 5.11
CA ALA A 141 -4.81 -15.38 3.98
C ALA A 141 -3.52 -16.03 3.40
N GLY A 142 -3.01 -17.12 3.99
CA GLY A 142 -1.87 -17.88 3.49
C GLY A 142 -0.56 -17.55 4.19
N HIS A 143 0.52 -17.44 3.42
CA HIS A 143 1.87 -17.20 3.92
C HIS A 143 2.46 -15.92 3.36
N SER A 144 3.38 -15.30 4.14
CA SER A 144 4.09 -14.11 3.73
C SER A 144 4.81 -14.29 2.39
N ILE A 145 4.70 -13.30 1.51
CA ILE A 145 5.49 -13.25 0.28
C ILE A 145 6.88 -12.65 0.52
N PHE A 146 7.07 -11.91 1.63
CA PHE A 146 8.32 -11.23 1.95
C PHE A 146 9.21 -12.01 2.91
N TRP A 147 8.63 -12.83 3.82
CA TRP A 147 9.32 -13.51 4.91
C TRP A 147 9.20 -15.03 4.83
N ARG A 148 9.15 -15.59 3.62
CA ARG A 148 8.83 -17.01 3.35
C ARG A 148 9.72 -18.03 4.06
N ASN A 149 10.97 -17.67 4.29
CA ASN A 149 11.95 -18.56 4.91
C ASN A 149 12.00 -18.45 6.44
N GLY A 150 11.11 -17.65 7.03
CA GLY A 150 11.07 -17.40 8.46
C GLY A 150 12.31 -16.68 9.00
N ALA A 151 12.45 -16.66 10.32
CA ALA A 151 13.55 -16.00 10.99
C ALA A 151 14.91 -16.69 10.81
N ASP A 152 14.92 -17.97 10.47
CA ASP A 152 16.12 -18.79 10.36
C ASP A 152 16.91 -18.55 9.08
N SER A 153 16.30 -17.95 8.07
CA SER A 153 16.99 -17.62 6.82
C SER A 153 16.54 -16.29 6.24
N LEU A 154 17.43 -15.31 6.29
CA LEU A 154 17.28 -14.03 5.60
C LEU A 154 17.81 -14.07 4.16
N ALA A 155 18.27 -15.21 3.69
CA ALA A 155 18.73 -15.40 2.32
C ALA A 155 17.60 -15.13 1.32
N VAL A 156 17.95 -14.43 0.25
CA VAL A 156 17.06 -14.12 -0.86
C VAL A 156 17.37 -15.05 -2.02
N THR A 157 16.36 -15.75 -2.52
CA THR A 157 16.48 -16.64 -3.67
C THR A 157 15.98 -15.96 -4.96
N GLU A 158 16.33 -16.51 -6.11
CA GLU A 158 15.78 -16.05 -7.40
C GLU A 158 14.24 -16.18 -7.46
N LYS A 159 13.68 -17.17 -6.78
CA LYS A 159 12.21 -17.35 -6.68
C LYS A 159 11.56 -16.22 -5.88
N ASP A 160 12.21 -15.76 -4.81
CA ASP A 160 11.72 -14.59 -4.05
C ASP A 160 11.71 -13.34 -4.93
N VAL A 161 12.81 -13.09 -5.64
CA VAL A 161 12.92 -11.94 -6.56
C VAL A 161 11.88 -12.00 -7.67
N ALA A 162 11.65 -13.17 -8.26
CA ALA A 162 10.64 -13.36 -9.29
C ALA A 162 9.21 -13.08 -8.75
N LEU A 163 8.91 -13.57 -7.55
CA LEU A 163 7.64 -13.31 -6.88
C LEU A 163 7.44 -11.82 -6.58
N TRP A 164 8.47 -11.15 -6.04
CA TRP A 164 8.39 -9.71 -5.74
C TRP A 164 8.27 -8.86 -7.00
N LYS A 165 8.89 -9.25 -8.12
CA LYS A 165 8.67 -8.60 -9.42
C LYS A 165 7.24 -8.77 -9.92
N ALA A 166 6.66 -9.98 -9.80
CA ALA A 166 5.27 -10.23 -10.16
C ALA A 166 4.31 -9.41 -9.29
N TYR A 167 4.55 -9.37 -7.97
CA TYR A 167 3.82 -8.52 -7.02
C TYR A 167 3.92 -7.04 -7.41
N ALA A 168 5.12 -6.54 -7.66
CA ALA A 168 5.35 -5.13 -8.02
C ALA A 168 4.65 -4.76 -9.34
N ARG A 169 4.76 -5.63 -10.35
CA ARG A 169 4.08 -5.46 -11.64
C ARG A 169 2.56 -5.37 -11.48
N ALA A 170 1.98 -6.30 -10.74
CA ALA A 170 0.54 -6.34 -10.49
C ALA A 170 0.06 -5.05 -9.78
N ASN A 171 0.75 -4.62 -8.73
CA ASN A 171 0.42 -3.43 -7.97
C ASN A 171 0.60 -2.13 -8.77
N ALA A 172 1.72 -1.98 -9.48
CA ALA A 172 1.94 -0.81 -10.34
C ALA A 172 0.87 -0.71 -11.44
N SER A 173 0.38 -1.86 -11.94
CA SER A 173 -0.64 -1.90 -12.99
C SER A 173 -1.99 -1.31 -12.58
N ILE A 174 -2.24 -1.17 -11.30
CA ILE A 174 -3.44 -0.55 -10.72
C ILE A 174 -3.13 0.73 -9.93
N GLY A 175 -1.90 1.24 -10.06
CA GLY A 175 -1.50 2.52 -9.48
C GLY A 175 -1.12 2.48 -7.99
N ILE A 176 -0.89 1.33 -7.38
CA ILE A 176 -0.32 1.21 -6.03
C ILE A 176 1.11 1.71 -6.04
N ASN A 177 1.46 2.60 -5.10
CA ASN A 177 2.75 3.27 -5.06
C ASN A 177 3.53 3.10 -3.74
N GLY A 178 3.04 2.25 -2.85
CA GLY A 178 3.74 1.92 -1.61
C GLY A 178 3.36 0.57 -1.05
N SER A 179 4.24 0.00 -0.23
CA SER A 179 4.04 -1.26 0.46
C SER A 179 4.65 -1.23 1.85
N VAL A 180 3.85 -1.49 2.88
CA VAL A 180 4.32 -1.79 4.24
C VAL A 180 4.57 -3.28 4.30
N LEU A 181 5.80 -3.69 4.59
CA LEU A 181 6.25 -5.07 4.39
C LEU A 181 5.94 -6.03 5.53
N ASN A 182 5.56 -5.52 6.69
CA ASN A 182 5.40 -6.34 7.89
C ASN A 182 4.20 -5.91 8.73
N ASN A 183 3.80 -6.84 9.59
CA ASN A 183 2.64 -6.72 10.47
C ASN A 183 2.68 -5.46 11.35
N VAL A 184 1.52 -4.87 11.56
CA VAL A 184 1.30 -3.75 12.51
C VAL A 184 1.62 -4.15 13.96
N ASN A 185 1.48 -5.43 14.33
CA ASN A 185 2.02 -6.01 15.55
C ASN A 185 3.54 -6.27 15.42
N ALA A 186 4.28 -5.19 15.21
CA ALA A 186 5.64 -5.25 14.72
C ALA A 186 6.62 -5.92 15.71
N SER A 187 7.47 -6.79 15.17
CA SER A 187 8.66 -7.26 15.88
C SER A 187 9.76 -6.21 15.79
N PRO A 188 10.48 -5.90 16.89
CA PRO A 188 11.61 -4.97 16.83
C PRO A 188 12.73 -5.49 15.92
N LEU A 189 12.83 -6.80 15.71
CA LEU A 189 13.86 -7.44 14.88
C LEU A 189 13.90 -6.89 13.44
N ILE A 190 12.78 -6.35 12.92
CA ILE A 190 12.72 -5.74 11.59
C ILE A 190 13.77 -4.62 11.42
N LEU A 191 14.17 -3.96 12.50
CA LEU A 191 15.16 -2.87 12.52
C LEU A 191 16.61 -3.35 12.72
N THR A 192 16.85 -4.66 12.78
CA THR A 192 18.23 -5.19 12.84
C THR A 192 18.88 -5.24 11.47
N ALA A 193 20.22 -5.22 11.44
CA ALA A 193 20.99 -5.13 10.19
C ALA A 193 20.63 -6.23 9.17
N GLY A 194 20.45 -7.47 9.62
CA GLY A 194 20.09 -8.59 8.74
C GLY A 194 18.73 -8.40 8.08
N TYR A 195 17.71 -8.00 8.84
CA TYR A 195 16.38 -7.72 8.30
C TYR A 195 16.39 -6.49 7.40
N LEU A 196 17.08 -5.40 7.78
CA LEU A 196 17.20 -4.20 6.95
C LEU A 196 17.90 -4.50 5.61
N GLN A 197 18.87 -5.42 5.58
CA GLN A 197 19.48 -5.85 4.33
C GLN A 197 18.48 -6.58 3.42
N ARG A 198 17.60 -7.43 3.98
CA ARG A 198 16.52 -8.06 3.20
C ARG A 198 15.50 -7.02 2.73
N VAL A 199 15.10 -6.08 3.59
CA VAL A 199 14.22 -4.95 3.23
C VAL A 199 14.82 -4.14 2.06
N LYS A 200 16.13 -3.87 2.10
CA LYS A 200 16.83 -3.21 0.99
C LYS A 200 16.69 -3.97 -0.32
N THR A 201 16.89 -5.28 -0.29
CA THR A 201 16.75 -6.12 -1.50
C THR A 201 15.31 -6.08 -2.05
N ILE A 202 14.30 -6.12 -1.17
CA ILE A 202 12.90 -5.95 -1.57
C ILE A 202 12.68 -4.56 -2.17
N ALA A 203 13.16 -3.50 -1.52
CA ALA A 203 13.04 -2.13 -2.00
C ALA A 203 13.68 -1.93 -3.39
N ASP A 204 14.84 -2.55 -3.63
CA ASP A 204 15.52 -2.48 -4.93
C ASP A 204 14.71 -3.16 -6.05
N VAL A 205 13.92 -4.20 -5.73
CA VAL A 205 13.00 -4.85 -6.68
C VAL A 205 11.74 -4.01 -6.91
N LEU A 206 11.20 -3.38 -5.88
CA LEU A 206 9.94 -2.61 -5.96
C LEU A 206 10.12 -1.22 -6.60
N ARG A 207 11.28 -0.60 -6.38
CA ARG A 207 11.59 0.78 -6.81
C ARG A 207 11.38 1.02 -8.31
N PRO A 208 11.86 0.16 -9.23
CA PRO A 208 11.64 0.37 -10.65
C PRO A 208 10.16 0.37 -11.07
N TYR A 209 9.29 -0.25 -10.26
CA TYR A 209 7.83 -0.21 -10.45
C TYR A 209 7.17 1.01 -9.81
N GLY A 210 7.95 1.94 -9.26
CA GLY A 210 7.47 3.14 -8.60
C GLY A 210 6.86 2.91 -7.21
N ILE A 211 7.12 1.76 -6.58
CA ILE A 211 6.57 1.38 -5.28
C ILE A 211 7.61 1.66 -4.20
N LYS A 212 7.29 2.55 -3.26
CA LYS A 212 8.10 2.82 -2.08
C LYS A 212 7.87 1.76 -1.00
N THR A 213 8.92 1.50 -0.24
CA THR A 213 8.90 0.56 0.89
C THR A 213 8.68 1.29 2.20
N TYR A 214 7.81 0.77 3.04
CA TYR A 214 7.50 1.24 4.39
C TYR A 214 7.65 0.09 5.38
N LEU A 215 7.85 0.38 6.65
CA LEU A 215 7.92 -0.61 7.72
C LEU A 215 6.97 -0.27 8.86
N SER A 216 6.27 -1.28 9.37
CA SER A 216 5.70 -1.19 10.70
C SER A 216 6.79 -1.33 11.75
N ILE A 217 6.76 -0.50 12.78
CA ILE A 217 7.76 -0.50 13.85
C ILE A 217 7.10 -0.68 15.21
N LYS A 218 7.82 -1.33 16.12
CA LYS A 218 7.43 -1.41 17.52
C LYS A 218 7.91 -0.16 18.25
N PHE A 219 7.01 0.56 18.91
CA PHE A 219 7.31 1.83 19.57
C PHE A 219 8.44 1.71 20.60
N SER A 220 8.50 0.59 21.33
CA SER A 220 9.56 0.31 22.32
C SER A 220 10.86 -0.25 21.75
N SER A 221 11.10 -0.19 20.45
CA SER A 221 12.34 -0.68 19.83
C SER A 221 13.62 -0.09 20.44
N PRO A 222 13.69 1.18 20.88
CA PRO A 222 14.89 1.71 21.56
C PRO A 222 15.28 0.93 22.80
N VAL A 223 14.30 0.50 23.60
CA VAL A 223 14.54 -0.33 24.80
C VAL A 223 15.03 -1.72 24.40
N LEU A 224 14.36 -2.32 23.41
CA LEU A 224 14.58 -3.73 23.04
C LEU A 224 15.85 -3.96 22.21
N LEU A 225 16.30 -2.98 21.45
CA LEU A 225 17.45 -3.08 20.56
C LEU A 225 18.59 -2.13 20.92
N GLY A 226 18.28 -0.99 21.51
CA GLY A 226 19.23 0.11 21.75
C GLY A 226 19.80 0.15 23.15
N GLY A 227 19.30 -0.67 24.07
CA GLY A 227 19.73 -0.64 25.48
C GLY A 227 19.35 0.67 26.21
N VAL A 228 18.43 1.46 25.65
CA VAL A 228 17.88 2.66 26.28
C VAL A 228 16.91 2.24 27.39
N LYS A 229 16.87 2.95 28.49
CA LYS A 229 16.07 2.54 29.68
C LYS A 229 14.57 2.77 29.54
N THR A 230 14.17 3.61 28.62
CA THR A 230 12.77 4.03 28.38
C THR A 230 12.46 4.09 26.91
N ALA A 231 11.20 4.17 26.55
CA ALA A 231 10.73 4.58 25.21
C ALA A 231 9.90 5.86 25.27
N ASP A 232 10.04 6.68 26.32
CA ASP A 232 9.41 8.00 26.39
C ASP A 232 9.83 8.84 25.19
N PRO A 233 8.90 9.28 24.34
CA PRO A 233 9.21 10.03 23.11
C PRO A 233 9.89 11.38 23.36
N LEU A 234 9.84 11.91 24.56
CA LEU A 234 10.51 13.15 24.92
C LEU A 234 11.88 12.93 25.57
N ASP A 235 12.28 11.69 25.82
CA ASP A 235 13.63 11.37 26.34
C ASP A 235 14.68 11.61 25.25
N PRO A 236 15.76 12.38 25.54
CA PRO A 236 16.79 12.70 24.55
C PRO A 236 17.51 11.48 23.96
N ASP A 237 17.72 10.42 24.74
CA ASP A 237 18.37 9.20 24.27
C ASP A 237 17.47 8.42 23.31
N VAL A 238 16.16 8.38 23.58
CA VAL A 238 15.15 7.80 22.67
C VAL A 238 15.10 8.56 21.35
N VAL A 239 15.03 9.89 21.40
CA VAL A 239 15.05 10.77 20.21
C VAL A 239 16.33 10.55 19.41
N LYS A 240 17.48 10.50 20.06
CA LYS A 240 18.79 10.25 19.44
C LYS A 240 18.84 8.87 18.77
N TRP A 241 18.31 7.85 19.44
CA TRP A 241 18.27 6.48 18.90
C TRP A 241 17.46 6.41 17.61
N TRP A 242 16.24 6.99 17.60
CA TRP A 242 15.39 7.00 16.41
C TRP A 242 16.00 7.79 15.24
N LYS A 243 16.65 8.93 15.51
CA LYS A 243 17.39 9.68 14.48
C LYS A 243 18.49 8.82 13.86
N ALA A 244 19.33 8.20 14.67
CA ALA A 244 20.41 7.34 14.19
C ALA A 244 19.89 6.12 13.40
N LYS A 245 18.81 5.48 13.87
CA LYS A 245 18.19 4.36 13.18
C LYS A 245 17.57 4.78 11.83
N THR A 246 16.94 5.93 11.77
CA THR A 246 16.39 6.50 10.54
C THR A 246 17.52 6.81 9.54
N GLU A 247 18.60 7.44 9.96
CA GLU A 247 19.78 7.68 9.12
C GLU A 247 20.37 6.36 8.57
N GLU A 248 20.45 5.32 9.40
CA GLU A 248 20.90 3.99 8.97
C GLU A 248 20.01 3.45 7.85
N ILE A 249 18.69 3.52 8.01
CA ILE A 249 17.72 3.03 7.01
C ILE A 249 17.88 3.81 5.70
N TYR A 250 17.93 5.16 5.73
CA TYR A 250 18.03 5.94 4.50
C TYR A 250 19.39 5.81 3.80
N ARG A 251 20.46 5.51 4.52
CA ARG A 251 21.72 5.12 3.86
C ARG A 251 21.61 3.83 3.06
N MET A 252 20.78 2.90 3.50
CA MET A 252 20.56 1.64 2.81
C MET A 252 19.48 1.74 1.71
N ILE A 253 18.43 2.50 1.98
CA ILE A 253 17.21 2.63 1.14
C ILE A 253 16.89 4.13 1.01
N PRO A 254 17.54 4.84 0.06
CA PRO A 254 17.43 6.30 -0.04
C PRO A 254 16.02 6.83 -0.31
N ASP A 255 15.15 6.01 -0.86
CA ASP A 255 13.74 6.32 -1.16
C ASP A 255 12.76 5.68 -0.18
N PHE A 256 13.22 5.25 1.00
CA PHE A 256 12.38 4.69 2.05
C PHE A 256 11.20 5.62 2.35
N GLY A 257 9.98 5.06 2.41
CA GLY A 257 8.76 5.87 2.52
C GLY A 257 8.45 6.33 3.94
N GLY A 258 8.81 5.56 4.96
CA GLY A 258 8.54 5.90 6.34
C GLY A 258 8.00 4.76 7.20
N PHE A 259 7.44 5.11 8.35
CA PHE A 259 6.98 4.16 9.34
C PHE A 259 5.46 4.11 9.46
N LEU A 260 4.95 2.91 9.74
CA LEU A 260 3.60 2.68 10.24
C LEU A 260 3.69 2.26 11.71
N VAL A 261 2.81 2.82 12.55
CA VAL A 261 2.85 2.59 13.99
C VAL A 261 1.47 2.21 14.51
N LYS A 262 1.40 1.09 15.23
CA LYS A 262 0.30 0.73 16.14
C LYS A 262 0.81 0.92 17.57
N ALA A 263 0.21 1.84 18.30
CA ALA A 263 0.62 2.20 19.65
C ALA A 263 -0.57 2.14 20.62
N ASN A 264 -0.30 1.78 21.87
CA ASN A 264 -1.26 1.67 22.96
C ASN A 264 -2.51 0.84 22.63
N SER A 265 -2.31 -0.27 21.94
CA SER A 265 -3.40 -1.13 21.51
C SER A 265 -2.96 -2.59 21.48
N GLU A 266 -3.79 -3.50 22.03
CA GLU A 266 -3.58 -4.95 22.01
C GLU A 266 -2.16 -5.38 22.45
N GLY A 267 -1.67 -4.82 23.55
CA GLY A 267 -0.35 -5.13 24.09
C GLY A 267 0.84 -4.52 23.33
N GLN A 268 0.60 -3.68 22.34
CA GLN A 268 1.66 -2.87 21.75
C GLN A 268 1.88 -1.61 22.60
N PRO A 269 3.11 -1.37 23.08
CA PRO A 269 3.41 -0.19 23.88
C PRO A 269 3.30 1.09 23.06
N GLY A 270 3.07 2.19 23.75
CA GLY A 270 2.95 3.49 23.12
C GLY A 270 3.28 4.65 24.06
N PRO A 271 3.08 5.89 23.61
CA PRO A 271 3.43 7.09 24.38
C PRO A 271 2.65 7.21 25.70
N GLN A 272 1.40 6.71 25.77
CA GLN A 272 0.59 6.77 26.98
C GLN A 272 1.20 5.99 28.17
N ASP A 273 2.00 4.95 27.91
CA ASP A 273 2.75 4.22 28.93
C ASP A 273 3.74 5.12 29.68
N TYR A 274 4.06 6.28 29.11
CA TYR A 274 4.96 7.30 29.63
C TYR A 274 4.26 8.62 29.97
N GLY A 275 2.93 8.64 30.01
CA GLY A 275 2.15 9.84 30.26
C GLY A 275 2.23 10.87 29.11
N ARG A 276 2.49 10.42 27.87
CA ARG A 276 2.57 11.25 26.68
C ARG A 276 1.39 11.01 25.75
N SER A 277 1.11 11.98 24.89
CA SER A 277 0.05 11.89 23.89
C SER A 277 0.48 11.07 22.66
N HIS A 278 -0.48 10.62 21.85
CA HIS A 278 -0.21 10.08 20.53
C HIS A 278 0.57 11.04 19.64
N ALA A 279 0.30 12.34 19.75
CA ALA A 279 1.01 13.36 18.99
C ALA A 279 2.50 13.44 19.38
N ASP A 280 2.83 13.33 20.67
CA ASP A 280 4.24 13.32 21.11
C ASP A 280 5.00 12.14 20.49
N GLY A 281 4.41 10.94 20.52
CA GLY A 281 5.01 9.75 19.93
C GLY A 281 5.16 9.82 18.41
N ALA A 282 4.12 10.27 17.73
CA ALA A 282 4.12 10.41 16.27
C ALA A 282 5.11 11.49 15.80
N ASN A 283 5.14 12.63 16.50
CA ASN A 283 6.00 13.77 16.14
C ASN A 283 7.49 13.46 16.34
N MET A 284 7.85 12.72 17.37
CA MET A 284 9.24 12.25 17.56
C MET A 284 9.74 11.48 16.35
N LEU A 285 8.95 10.52 15.84
CA LEU A 285 9.29 9.74 14.65
C LEU A 285 9.25 10.60 13.39
N ALA A 286 8.28 11.48 13.27
CA ALA A 286 8.13 12.38 12.14
C ALA A 286 9.32 13.35 12.02
N ASP A 287 9.80 13.88 13.14
CA ASP A 287 10.99 14.74 13.17
C ASP A 287 12.28 13.99 12.78
N ALA A 288 12.38 12.68 13.10
CA ALA A 288 13.48 11.83 12.64
C ALA A 288 13.43 11.56 11.13
N LEU A 289 12.25 11.40 10.55
CA LEU A 289 12.02 11.10 9.12
C LEU A 289 12.06 12.35 8.23
N ARG A 290 11.70 13.52 8.77
CA ARG A 290 11.54 14.78 8.01
C ARG A 290 12.73 15.16 7.13
N PRO A 291 14.01 15.05 7.57
CA PRO A 291 15.17 15.39 6.72
C PRO A 291 15.25 14.59 5.43
N PHE A 292 14.58 13.44 5.36
CA PHE A 292 14.60 12.51 4.23
C PHE A 292 13.29 12.50 3.44
N GLY A 293 12.29 13.29 3.84
CA GLY A 293 10.97 13.31 3.22
C GLY A 293 10.10 12.08 3.52
N GLY A 294 10.41 11.36 4.60
CA GLY A 294 9.61 10.22 5.06
C GLY A 294 8.39 10.63 5.88
N ILE A 295 7.40 9.76 5.95
CA ILE A 295 6.14 9.97 6.66
C ILE A 295 5.97 8.99 7.82
N VAL A 296 5.11 9.36 8.76
CA VAL A 296 4.59 8.48 9.81
C VAL A 296 3.10 8.24 9.53
N MET A 297 2.71 7.00 9.38
CA MET A 297 1.31 6.57 9.41
C MET A 297 1.00 6.09 10.83
N TRP A 298 0.24 6.90 11.56
CA TRP A 298 -0.09 6.62 12.96
C TRP A 298 -1.52 6.13 13.07
N ARG A 299 -1.70 4.86 13.46
CA ARG A 299 -3.02 4.24 13.50
C ARG A 299 -3.85 4.79 14.66
N ALA A 300 -5.01 5.34 14.34
CA ALA A 300 -6.05 5.72 15.31
C ALA A 300 -6.93 4.52 15.60
N PHE A 301 -6.34 3.49 16.17
CA PHE A 301 -7.03 2.30 16.63
C PHE A 301 -6.58 2.00 18.04
N VAL A 302 -7.41 2.34 18.98
CA VAL A 302 -7.16 2.13 20.41
C VAL A 302 -8.01 0.96 20.88
N TYR A 303 -7.36 -0.01 21.50
CA TYR A 303 -7.96 -1.21 22.00
C TYR A 303 -7.43 -1.50 23.40
N SER A 304 -7.59 -0.52 24.29
CA SER A 304 -7.30 -0.68 25.71
C SER A 304 -8.58 -1.06 26.46
N ALA A 305 -8.47 -1.92 27.44
CA ALA A 305 -9.59 -2.18 28.34
C ALA A 305 -9.86 -0.91 29.16
N SER A 306 -10.95 -0.22 28.83
CA SER A 306 -11.47 0.89 29.59
C SER A 306 -12.97 0.66 29.77
N ASP A 307 -13.59 1.34 30.73
CA ASP A 307 -15.05 1.34 30.91
C ASP A 307 -15.78 2.17 29.85
N GLU A 308 -15.02 2.76 28.91
CA GLU A 308 -15.52 3.58 27.82
C GLU A 308 -16.07 2.73 26.67
N ASP A 309 -17.04 3.28 25.96
CA ASP A 309 -17.57 2.70 24.73
C ASP A 309 -16.49 2.63 23.64
N ARG A 310 -16.15 1.43 23.21
CA ARG A 310 -15.10 1.16 22.21
C ARG A 310 -15.30 1.93 20.89
N ALA A 311 -16.55 2.16 20.49
CA ALA A 311 -16.85 2.91 19.29
C ALA A 311 -16.47 4.39 19.39
N LYS A 312 -16.40 4.93 20.62
CA LYS A 312 -16.04 6.32 20.90
C LYS A 312 -14.56 6.53 21.21
N GLN A 313 -13.87 5.48 21.65
CA GLN A 313 -12.53 5.58 22.22
C GLN A 313 -11.52 6.25 21.28
N ALA A 314 -11.40 5.80 20.03
CA ALA A 314 -10.49 6.42 19.10
C ALA A 314 -10.83 7.89 18.81
N TYR A 315 -12.11 8.23 18.74
CA TYR A 315 -12.54 9.61 18.56
C TYR A 315 -12.16 10.49 19.76
N GLN A 316 -12.41 10.01 20.98
CA GLN A 316 -12.11 10.76 22.22
C GLN A 316 -10.61 10.98 22.41
N GLU A 317 -9.77 10.03 22.00
CA GLU A 317 -8.31 10.14 22.12
C GLU A 317 -7.66 10.99 21.03
N PHE A 318 -8.17 10.93 19.81
CA PHE A 318 -7.53 11.59 18.66
C PHE A 318 -8.09 12.98 18.35
N MET A 319 -9.39 13.21 18.55
CA MET A 319 -10.00 14.52 18.27
C MET A 319 -9.34 15.69 19.02
N PRO A 320 -9.02 15.57 20.33
CA PRO A 320 -8.33 16.64 21.05
C PRO A 320 -6.93 16.97 20.52
N LEU A 321 -6.33 16.06 19.73
CA LEU A 321 -4.99 16.20 19.16
C LEU A 321 -5.00 16.79 17.74
N ASP A 322 -6.18 17.15 17.21
CA ASP A 322 -6.27 17.73 15.87
C ASP A 322 -5.49 19.03 15.76
N GLY A 323 -4.52 19.06 14.84
CA GLY A 323 -3.57 20.15 14.66
C GLY A 323 -2.30 20.06 15.52
N SER A 324 -2.15 19.01 16.34
CA SER A 324 -0.94 18.78 17.13
C SER A 324 0.09 17.89 16.41
N PHE A 325 -0.32 17.21 15.34
CA PHE A 325 0.56 16.37 14.54
C PHE A 325 1.41 17.18 13.55
N ARG A 326 2.64 16.72 13.29
CA ARG A 326 3.52 17.28 12.24
C ARG A 326 2.90 17.05 10.85
N GLU A 327 3.26 17.88 9.88
CA GLU A 327 2.78 17.79 8.49
C GLU A 327 3.07 16.44 7.81
N ASN A 328 4.15 15.75 8.22
CA ASN A 328 4.50 14.43 7.72
C ASN A 328 3.96 13.27 8.58
N VAL A 329 3.01 13.53 9.46
CA VAL A 329 2.20 12.51 10.14
C VAL A 329 0.86 12.41 9.46
N ILE A 330 0.42 11.18 9.18
CA ILE A 330 -0.91 10.88 8.67
C ILE A 330 -1.60 9.97 9.68
N VAL A 331 -2.72 10.40 10.21
CA VAL A 331 -3.55 9.60 11.12
C VAL A 331 -4.29 8.55 10.28
N GLN A 332 -3.96 7.28 10.48
CA GLN A 332 -4.55 6.17 9.73
C GLN A 332 -5.76 5.63 10.48
N VAL A 333 -6.93 5.71 9.86
CA VAL A 333 -8.23 5.42 10.48
C VAL A 333 -8.91 4.28 9.73
N LYS A 334 -9.35 3.25 10.47
CA LYS A 334 -10.17 2.16 9.89
C LYS A 334 -11.49 2.70 9.35
N ASN A 335 -12.08 2.02 8.39
CA ASN A 335 -13.35 2.44 7.79
C ASN A 335 -14.45 2.67 8.83
N GLY A 336 -14.58 1.81 9.83
CA GLY A 336 -15.53 1.95 10.93
C GLY A 336 -14.85 2.26 12.26
N PRO A 337 -15.63 2.57 13.30
CA PRO A 337 -15.11 2.95 14.62
C PRO A 337 -14.51 1.76 15.40
N ILE A 338 -14.83 0.51 15.06
CA ILE A 338 -14.31 -0.66 15.75
C ILE A 338 -13.28 -1.39 14.85
N ASP A 339 -13.57 -2.55 14.28
CA ASP A 339 -12.56 -3.39 13.65
C ASP A 339 -13.00 -3.91 12.28
N PHE A 340 -13.03 -3.07 11.24
CA PHE A 340 -13.35 -3.44 9.85
C PHE A 340 -14.70 -4.16 9.66
N GLN A 341 -15.64 -4.02 10.57
CA GLN A 341 -16.92 -4.69 10.47
C GLN A 341 -17.74 -4.12 9.29
N PRO A 342 -18.34 -4.96 8.44
CA PRO A 342 -18.90 -4.50 7.17
C PRO A 342 -20.12 -3.57 7.30
N ARG A 343 -20.85 -3.63 8.40
CA ARG A 343 -22.10 -2.87 8.60
C ARG A 343 -21.98 -1.74 9.62
N GLU A 344 -20.77 -1.42 10.00
CA GLU A 344 -20.55 -0.24 10.84
C GLU A 344 -20.62 1.04 10.02
N PRO A 345 -21.10 2.14 10.62
CA PRO A 345 -20.95 3.45 10.01
C PRO A 345 -19.46 3.80 9.87
N PHE A 346 -19.14 4.76 9.02
CA PHE A 346 -17.77 5.26 8.92
C PHE A 346 -17.29 5.84 10.28
N SER A 347 -15.98 5.78 10.51
CA SER A 347 -15.37 6.35 11.72
C SER A 347 -15.66 7.85 11.81
N PRO A 348 -16.10 8.35 12.98
CA PRO A 348 -16.41 9.78 13.16
C PRO A 348 -15.17 10.70 13.06
N LEU A 349 -13.96 10.15 13.01
CA LEU A 349 -12.74 10.94 12.76
C LEU A 349 -12.68 11.49 11.33
N PHE A 350 -13.34 10.83 10.35
CA PHE A 350 -13.40 11.35 8.99
C PHE A 350 -14.21 12.64 8.93
N GLY A 351 -13.58 13.69 8.45
CA GLY A 351 -14.14 15.04 8.41
C GLY A 351 -14.16 15.81 9.72
N ALA A 352 -14.03 15.13 10.87
CA ALA A 352 -13.90 15.79 12.17
C ALA A 352 -12.48 16.35 12.40
N MET A 353 -11.45 15.60 12.05
CA MET A 353 -10.07 16.09 12.08
C MET A 353 -9.81 17.00 10.86
N LYS A 354 -9.73 18.31 11.09
CA LYS A 354 -9.66 19.33 10.02
C LYS A 354 -8.26 19.90 9.80
N LYS A 355 -7.35 19.71 10.75
CA LYS A 355 -6.01 20.31 10.75
C LYS A 355 -4.91 19.27 10.57
N SER A 356 -5.23 18.01 10.79
CA SER A 356 -4.31 16.89 10.68
C SER A 356 -4.66 16.04 9.45
N SER A 357 -3.66 15.55 8.75
CA SER A 357 -3.87 14.64 7.63
C SER A 357 -4.44 13.30 8.11
N VAL A 358 -5.48 12.82 7.46
CA VAL A 358 -6.15 11.55 7.74
C VAL A 358 -6.12 10.67 6.50
N MET A 359 -5.95 9.36 6.68
CA MET A 359 -6.07 8.38 5.60
C MET A 359 -6.97 7.21 6.01
N PRO A 360 -7.78 6.65 5.10
CA PRO A 360 -8.59 5.48 5.40
C PRO A 360 -7.73 4.20 5.38
N GLU A 361 -8.04 3.29 6.28
CA GLU A 361 -7.54 1.92 6.27
C GLU A 361 -8.71 0.98 5.92
N LEU A 362 -8.60 0.30 4.77
CA LEU A 362 -9.58 -0.65 4.26
C LEU A 362 -9.01 -2.06 4.30
N GLN A 363 -9.79 -3.04 4.76
CA GLN A 363 -9.32 -4.42 4.86
C GLN A 363 -9.60 -5.18 3.55
N ILE A 364 -8.55 -5.76 2.96
CA ILE A 364 -8.66 -6.64 1.80
C ILE A 364 -8.94 -8.08 2.24
N THR A 365 -8.39 -8.52 3.38
CA THR A 365 -8.70 -9.81 3.98
C THR A 365 -10.15 -9.82 4.42
N GLN A 366 -10.87 -10.90 4.09
CA GLN A 366 -12.34 -10.99 4.27
C GLN A 366 -12.70 -11.48 5.67
N GLU A 367 -12.20 -10.81 6.73
CA GLU A 367 -12.31 -11.26 8.12
C GLU A 367 -13.77 -11.49 8.56
N TYR A 368 -14.65 -10.56 8.23
CA TYR A 368 -16.06 -10.63 8.57
C TYR A 368 -16.97 -11.02 7.39
N LEU A 369 -16.36 -11.44 6.28
CA LEU A 369 -17.02 -11.78 5.03
C LEU A 369 -16.68 -13.21 4.57
N GLY A 370 -16.61 -14.15 5.53
CA GLY A 370 -16.39 -15.56 5.26
C GLY A 370 -14.92 -15.98 5.21
N GLN A 371 -13.96 -15.13 5.58
CA GLN A 371 -12.54 -15.48 5.78
C GLN A 371 -11.94 -16.23 4.59
N SER A 372 -12.16 -15.73 3.37
CA SER A 372 -11.76 -16.34 2.09
C SER A 372 -12.45 -17.67 1.73
N ILE A 373 -13.50 -18.10 2.45
CA ILE A 373 -14.32 -19.27 2.11
C ILE A 373 -15.38 -18.91 1.07
N HIS A 374 -15.82 -17.66 1.05
CA HIS A 374 -16.81 -17.15 0.10
C HIS A 374 -16.17 -16.25 -0.95
N LEU A 375 -16.75 -16.25 -2.16
CA LEU A 375 -16.41 -15.27 -3.18
C LEU A 375 -17.10 -13.94 -2.83
N VAL A 376 -16.31 -12.96 -2.41
CA VAL A 376 -16.77 -11.62 -2.06
C VAL A 376 -16.02 -10.59 -2.90
N PHE A 377 -16.79 -9.67 -3.52
CA PHE A 377 -16.23 -8.52 -4.23
C PHE A 377 -16.37 -7.28 -3.35
N LEU A 378 -15.23 -6.78 -2.85
CA LEU A 378 -15.18 -5.73 -1.82
C LEU A 378 -15.41 -4.32 -2.35
N ALA A 379 -15.23 -4.09 -3.64
CA ALA A 379 -15.26 -2.75 -4.21
C ALA A 379 -16.56 -1.97 -3.96
N PRO A 380 -17.77 -2.56 -4.06
CA PRO A 380 -19.02 -1.84 -3.75
C PRO A 380 -19.08 -1.36 -2.30
N MET A 381 -18.59 -2.17 -1.34
CA MET A 381 -18.56 -1.79 0.08
C MET A 381 -17.59 -0.60 0.32
N TRP A 382 -16.43 -0.61 -0.34
CA TRP A 382 -15.48 0.50 -0.22
C TRP A 382 -15.96 1.75 -0.95
N GLU A 383 -16.65 1.60 -2.07
CA GLU A 383 -17.28 2.71 -2.78
C GLU A 383 -18.35 3.37 -1.91
N GLU A 384 -19.26 2.59 -1.32
CA GLU A 384 -20.27 3.08 -0.38
C GLU A 384 -19.65 3.84 0.78
N PHE A 385 -18.61 3.28 1.41
CA PHE A 385 -17.86 3.93 2.48
C PHE A 385 -17.26 5.26 2.03
N LEU A 386 -16.53 5.29 0.92
CA LEU A 386 -15.86 6.50 0.43
C LEU A 386 -16.84 7.60 -0.01
N GLN A 387 -18.04 7.21 -0.48
CA GLN A 387 -19.09 8.13 -0.88
C GLN A 387 -20.01 8.55 0.26
N SER A 388 -19.89 7.93 1.43
CA SER A 388 -20.69 8.31 2.61
C SER A 388 -20.43 9.78 2.98
N ASP A 389 -21.51 10.55 3.15
CA ASP A 389 -21.43 11.96 3.52
C ASP A 389 -21.21 12.12 5.01
N THR A 390 -20.14 12.79 5.39
CA THR A 390 -19.82 13.09 6.79
C THR A 390 -20.61 14.27 7.33
N TYR A 391 -21.15 15.11 6.46
CA TYR A 391 -21.83 16.38 6.79
C TYR A 391 -20.96 17.37 7.60
N GLN A 392 -19.69 17.12 7.81
CA GLN A 392 -18.79 17.95 8.63
C GLN A 392 -18.54 19.33 8.05
N GLU A 393 -18.68 19.50 6.73
CA GLU A 393 -18.56 20.76 6.00
C GLU A 393 -19.81 21.04 5.16
N GLY A 394 -20.97 20.53 5.60
CA GLY A 394 -22.22 20.59 4.86
C GLY A 394 -22.42 19.39 3.92
N PRO A 395 -23.54 19.38 3.18
CA PRO A 395 -23.84 18.29 2.23
C PRO A 395 -22.74 18.10 1.19
N GLY A 396 -22.39 16.85 0.90
CA GLY A 396 -21.37 16.48 -0.08
C GLY A 396 -19.94 16.44 0.47
N SER A 397 -19.73 16.58 1.79
CA SER A 397 -18.46 16.34 2.46
C SER A 397 -18.25 14.82 2.68
N THR A 398 -18.06 14.09 1.59
CA THR A 398 -17.89 12.65 1.63
C THR A 398 -16.58 12.25 2.32
N VAL A 399 -16.50 10.99 2.81
CA VAL A 399 -15.24 10.46 3.38
C VAL A 399 -14.09 10.66 2.40
N ALA A 400 -14.28 10.35 1.12
CA ALA A 400 -13.26 10.55 0.09
C ALA A 400 -12.78 12.01 -0.06
N ARG A 401 -13.59 13.00 0.30
CA ARG A 401 -13.19 14.42 0.25
C ARG A 401 -12.50 14.90 1.53
N CYS A 402 -12.69 14.17 2.62
CA CYS A 402 -12.14 14.50 3.93
C CYS A 402 -10.83 13.76 4.25
N THR A 403 -10.27 13.01 3.27
CA THR A 403 -9.08 12.16 3.45
C THR A 403 -7.99 12.42 2.42
#